data_84c18ec399f5f50e8ae3916d15a52a3d
#
_entry.id   84c18ec399f5f50e8ae3916d15a52a3d
#
_cell.length_a   1.000
_cell.length_b   1.000
_cell.length_c   1.000
_cell.angle_alpha   90.00
_cell.angle_beta   90.00
_cell.angle_gamma   90.00
#
_symmetry.space_group_name_H-M   'P 1'
#
loop_
_entity.id
_entity.type
_entity.pdbx_description
1 polymer ?
#
loop_
_entity_poly.entity_id
_entity_poly.type
_entity_poly.pdbx_seq_one_letter_code
_entity_poly.pdbx_strand_id
1 'polypeptide(L)'
;YLMEENTITMQALVMAHACYGHNSFFKGNYLFQTWTDASSIIDYLVFAKNYIAKCEQKYGYEEVEQTLDSCHALMNFGVDRYKRPQKLSLQEEKSRQKQRAKYLQSQVNELWRTLPDNKEKNQPKAMRFPAEPQENLLYFIEKNAPLLEPWQREIVRIVRKVSQYFYPQKQTQ
;
A
#
# COMPACT_ATOMS: atom_id res chain seq x y z
N TYR A 1 -23.75 -0.60 -23.92
CA TYR A 1 -25.03 -0.25 -24.51
C TYR A 1 -25.41 1.16 -24.08
N LEU A 2 -25.95 1.97 -24.99
CA LEU A 2 -26.53 3.28 -24.72
C LEU A 2 -28.05 3.11 -24.69
N MET A 3 -28.68 3.70 -23.69
CA MET A 3 -30.13 3.68 -23.61
C MET A 3 -30.69 4.81 -24.44
N GLU A 4 -31.70 4.50 -25.27
CA GLU A 4 -32.31 5.46 -26.20
C GLU A 4 -33.04 6.61 -25.49
N GLU A 5 -33.53 6.34 -24.27
CA GLU A 5 -34.17 7.30 -23.39
C GLU A 5 -33.23 8.34 -22.77
N ASN A 6 -31.92 8.10 -22.80
CA ASN A 6 -30.93 9.00 -22.22
C ASN A 6 -30.73 10.25 -23.10
N THR A 7 -30.55 11.39 -22.45
CA THR A 7 -30.17 12.61 -23.15
C THR A 7 -28.80 12.45 -23.84
N ILE A 8 -28.52 13.25 -24.86
CA ILE A 8 -27.24 13.24 -25.58
C ILE A 8 -26.07 13.46 -24.62
N THR A 9 -26.22 14.33 -23.63
CA THR A 9 -25.20 14.59 -22.63
C THR A 9 -24.92 13.33 -21.79
N MET A 10 -25.98 12.60 -21.38
CA MET A 10 -25.82 11.37 -20.63
C MET A 10 -25.16 10.27 -21.47
N GLN A 11 -25.55 10.14 -22.74
CA GLN A 11 -24.92 9.20 -23.66
C GLN A 11 -23.43 9.53 -23.87
N ALA A 12 -23.07 10.81 -23.99
CA ALA A 12 -21.68 11.25 -24.09
C ALA A 12 -20.89 10.92 -22.82
N LEU A 13 -21.46 11.11 -21.62
CA LEU A 13 -20.84 10.74 -20.35
C LEU A 13 -20.61 9.23 -20.25
N VAL A 14 -21.59 8.42 -20.62
CA VAL A 14 -21.46 6.95 -20.62
C VAL A 14 -20.37 6.50 -21.60
N MET A 15 -20.31 7.09 -22.78
CA MET A 15 -19.24 6.79 -23.75
C MET A 15 -17.87 7.20 -23.22
N ALA A 16 -17.74 8.40 -22.63
CA ALA A 16 -16.49 8.86 -22.05
C ALA A 16 -16.05 7.94 -20.91
N HIS A 17 -16.95 7.59 -20.01
CA HIS A 17 -16.69 6.70 -18.89
C HIS A 17 -16.22 5.30 -19.36
N ALA A 18 -16.93 4.68 -20.29
CA ALA A 18 -16.61 3.34 -20.75
C ALA A 18 -15.39 3.30 -21.67
N CYS A 19 -15.27 4.20 -22.64
CA CYS A 19 -14.24 4.15 -23.67
C CYS A 19 -12.91 4.77 -23.18
N TYR A 20 -12.99 5.93 -22.55
CA TYR A 20 -11.79 6.65 -22.09
C TYR A 20 -11.42 6.30 -20.65
N GLY A 21 -12.40 6.21 -19.74
CA GLY A 21 -12.17 5.83 -18.37
C GLY A 21 -11.71 4.38 -18.24
N HIS A 22 -12.60 3.43 -18.49
CA HIS A 22 -12.28 2.01 -18.30
C HIS A 22 -11.39 1.42 -19.39
N ASN A 23 -11.70 1.65 -20.66
CA ASN A 23 -10.97 0.96 -21.71
C ASN A 23 -9.58 1.56 -21.99
N SER A 24 -9.43 2.88 -22.02
CA SER A 24 -8.14 3.51 -22.34
C SER A 24 -7.33 3.83 -21.09
N PHE A 25 -7.89 4.65 -20.20
CA PHE A 25 -7.14 5.15 -19.04
C PHE A 25 -6.86 4.04 -18.02
N PHE A 26 -7.87 3.26 -17.64
CA PHE A 26 -7.72 2.19 -16.67
C PHE A 26 -6.77 1.10 -17.16
N LYS A 27 -6.92 0.61 -18.39
CA LYS A 27 -6.00 -0.38 -18.98
C LYS A 27 -4.59 0.16 -19.16
N GLY A 28 -4.45 1.45 -19.47
CA GLY A 28 -3.15 2.12 -19.63
C GLY A 28 -2.47 2.45 -18.31
N ASN A 29 -3.17 2.37 -17.19
CA ASN A 29 -2.62 2.70 -15.88
C ASN A 29 -1.54 1.70 -15.48
N TYR A 30 -0.31 2.17 -15.31
CA TYR A 30 0.83 1.33 -14.97
C TYR A 30 0.68 0.62 -13.61
N LEU A 31 -0.06 1.21 -12.66
CA LEU A 31 -0.32 0.60 -11.36
C LEU A 31 -1.15 -0.68 -11.51
N PHE A 32 -2.16 -0.64 -12.39
CA PHE A 32 -2.98 -1.81 -12.67
C PHE A 32 -2.15 -2.94 -13.30
N GLN A 33 -1.34 -2.61 -14.31
CA GLN A 33 -0.47 -3.59 -14.98
C GLN A 33 0.63 -4.14 -14.08
N THR A 34 1.11 -3.33 -13.13
CA THR A 34 2.21 -3.73 -12.25
C THR A 34 1.77 -4.66 -11.13
N TRP A 35 0.54 -4.52 -10.62
CA TRP A 35 0.11 -5.20 -9.39
C TRP A 35 -0.98 -6.22 -9.57
N THR A 36 -1.67 -6.19 -10.70
CA THR A 36 -2.83 -7.04 -10.91
C THR A 36 -2.83 -7.67 -12.29
N ASP A 37 -3.40 -8.86 -12.34
CA ASP A 37 -3.81 -9.51 -13.58
C ASP A 37 -5.34 -9.55 -13.60
N ALA A 38 -5.94 -8.83 -14.55
CA ALA A 38 -7.38 -8.76 -14.68
C ALA A 38 -8.03 -10.12 -14.95
N SER A 39 -7.32 -11.05 -15.57
CA SER A 39 -7.84 -12.38 -15.88
C SER A 39 -7.93 -13.27 -14.63
N SER A 40 -7.04 -13.09 -13.67
CA SER A 40 -6.96 -13.94 -12.47
C SER A 40 -7.77 -13.40 -11.27
N ILE A 41 -8.34 -12.19 -11.35
CA ILE A 41 -9.00 -11.57 -10.20
C ILE A 41 -10.23 -12.35 -9.72
N ILE A 42 -11.00 -12.91 -10.63
CA ILE A 42 -12.22 -13.67 -10.28
C ILE A 42 -11.85 -14.91 -9.47
N ASP A 43 -10.87 -15.66 -9.94
CA ASP A 43 -10.37 -16.85 -9.23
C ASP A 43 -9.81 -16.48 -7.86
N TYR A 44 -9.12 -15.35 -7.79
CA TYR A 44 -8.58 -14.84 -6.54
C TYR A 44 -9.69 -14.44 -5.55
N LEU A 45 -10.77 -13.81 -6.01
CA LEU A 45 -11.92 -13.47 -5.17
C LEU A 45 -12.66 -14.73 -4.66
N VAL A 46 -12.77 -15.76 -5.50
CA VAL A 46 -13.31 -17.06 -5.08
C VAL A 46 -12.43 -17.70 -4.01
N PHE A 47 -11.11 -17.68 -4.21
CA PHE A 47 -10.17 -18.14 -3.19
C PHE A 47 -10.33 -17.36 -1.88
N ALA A 48 -10.38 -16.03 -1.95
CA ALA A 48 -10.51 -15.15 -0.79
C ALA A 48 -11.80 -15.46 0.01
N LYS A 49 -12.93 -15.57 -0.69
CA LYS A 49 -14.22 -15.94 -0.10
C LYS A 49 -14.14 -17.30 0.64
N ASN A 50 -13.58 -18.29 -0.02
CA ASN A 50 -13.47 -19.62 0.56
C ASN A 50 -12.51 -19.66 1.77
N TYR A 51 -11.45 -18.87 1.71
CA TYR A 51 -10.48 -18.74 2.81
C TYR A 51 -11.13 -18.08 4.03
N ILE A 52 -11.83 -16.96 3.84
CA ILE A 52 -12.53 -16.24 4.90
C ILE A 52 -13.57 -17.15 5.56
N ALA A 53 -14.40 -17.84 4.77
CA ALA A 53 -15.39 -18.77 5.30
C ALA A 53 -14.78 -19.90 6.15
N LYS A 54 -13.60 -20.41 5.76
CA LYS A 54 -12.86 -21.39 6.58
C LYS A 54 -12.33 -20.77 7.88
N CYS A 55 -11.89 -19.52 7.84
CA CYS A 55 -11.46 -18.81 9.04
C CYS A 55 -12.62 -18.57 10.00
N GLU A 56 -13.79 -18.17 9.50
CA GLU A 56 -15.03 -17.99 10.29
C GLU A 56 -15.43 -19.27 11.01
N GLN A 57 -15.38 -20.40 10.32
CA GLN A 57 -15.67 -21.71 10.91
C GLN A 57 -14.66 -22.11 12.00
N LYS A 58 -13.40 -21.74 11.85
CA LYS A 58 -12.33 -22.17 12.75
C LYS A 58 -12.10 -21.24 13.94
N TYR A 59 -12.18 -19.93 13.72
CA TYR A 59 -11.82 -18.92 14.71
C TYR A 59 -13.01 -18.12 15.23
N GLY A 60 -14.17 -18.28 14.60
CA GLY A 60 -15.38 -17.54 14.93
C GLY A 60 -15.61 -16.35 14.00
N TYR A 61 -16.89 -16.05 13.78
CA TYR A 61 -17.32 -14.96 12.88
C TYR A 61 -16.84 -13.60 13.36
N GLU A 62 -17.02 -13.30 14.64
CA GLU A 62 -16.72 -12.00 15.23
C GLU A 62 -15.25 -11.64 15.14
N GLU A 63 -14.35 -12.55 15.42
CA GLU A 63 -12.88 -12.34 15.34
C GLU A 63 -12.43 -12.07 13.90
N VAL A 64 -13.02 -12.78 12.95
CA VAL A 64 -12.68 -12.61 11.52
C VAL A 64 -13.23 -11.29 11.01
N GLU A 65 -14.46 -10.93 11.36
CA GLU A 65 -15.09 -9.67 10.98
C GLU A 65 -14.31 -8.47 11.53
N GLN A 66 -13.93 -8.50 12.81
CA GLN A 66 -13.10 -7.43 13.41
C GLN A 66 -11.77 -7.26 12.69
N THR A 67 -11.15 -8.36 12.29
CA THR A 67 -9.89 -8.32 11.52
C THR A 67 -10.12 -7.73 10.13
N LEU A 68 -11.19 -8.14 9.44
CA LEU A 68 -11.57 -7.61 8.13
C LEU A 68 -11.87 -6.12 8.18
N ASP A 69 -12.64 -5.67 9.15
CA ASP A 69 -13.00 -4.26 9.31
C ASP A 69 -11.78 -3.39 9.57
N SER A 70 -10.87 -3.86 10.41
CA SER A 70 -9.59 -3.19 10.65
C SER A 70 -8.76 -3.06 9.37
N CYS A 71 -8.74 -4.10 8.54
CA CYS A 71 -8.04 -4.09 7.26
C CYS A 71 -8.73 -3.17 6.25
N HIS A 72 -10.06 -3.17 6.19
CA HIS A 72 -10.84 -2.31 5.29
C HIS A 72 -10.68 -0.83 5.66
N ALA A 73 -10.62 -0.48 6.94
CA ALA A 73 -10.31 0.88 7.38
C ALA A 73 -8.96 1.39 6.85
N LEU A 74 -8.00 0.49 6.63
CA LEU A 74 -6.68 0.80 6.08
C LEU A 74 -6.56 0.54 4.57
N MET A 75 -7.63 0.17 3.89
CA MET A 75 -7.60 -0.25 2.48
C MET A 75 -7.02 0.82 1.55
N ASN A 76 -7.29 2.10 1.80
CA ASN A 76 -6.75 3.21 1.02
C ASN A 76 -5.22 3.37 1.14
N PHE A 77 -4.63 2.78 2.17
CA PHE A 77 -3.18 2.76 2.42
C PHE A 77 -2.57 1.39 2.10
N GLY A 78 -3.25 0.57 1.32
CA GLY A 78 -2.79 -0.75 0.88
C GLY A 78 -2.02 -0.75 -0.45
N VAL A 79 -1.72 0.42 -1.00
CA VAL A 79 -1.11 0.59 -2.33
C VAL A 79 0.09 1.50 -2.29
N ASP A 80 1.09 1.21 -3.12
CA ASP A 80 2.17 2.15 -3.41
C ASP A 80 1.71 3.07 -4.56
N ARG A 81 1.53 4.35 -4.30
CA ARG A 81 1.00 5.33 -5.27
C ARG A 81 1.99 5.65 -6.38
N TYR A 82 3.27 5.48 -6.11
CA TYR A 82 4.34 5.81 -7.04
C TYR A 82 5.17 4.59 -7.39
N LYS A 83 5.61 4.52 -8.65
CA LYS A 83 6.59 3.51 -9.07
C LYS A 83 7.91 3.82 -8.38
N ARG A 84 8.24 3.05 -7.35
CA ARG A 84 9.51 3.18 -6.64
C ARG A 84 10.57 2.28 -7.26
N PRO A 85 11.84 2.70 -7.24
CA PRO A 85 12.93 1.78 -7.51
C PRO A 85 12.89 0.61 -6.51
N GLN A 86 13.57 -0.48 -6.85
CA GLN A 86 13.62 -1.67 -5.99
C GLN A 86 13.88 -1.30 -4.53
N LYS A 87 13.12 -1.91 -3.62
CA LYS A 87 13.30 -1.71 -2.18
C LYS A 87 14.71 -2.12 -1.81
N LEU A 88 15.41 -1.21 -1.15
CA LEU A 88 16.74 -1.48 -0.63
C LEU A 88 16.67 -2.55 0.46
N SER A 89 17.70 -3.36 0.56
CA SER A 89 17.86 -4.24 1.71
C SER A 89 18.07 -3.41 2.98
N LEU A 90 17.73 -3.96 4.15
CA LEU A 90 17.97 -3.27 5.44
C LEU A 90 19.43 -2.83 5.63
N GLN A 91 20.38 -3.59 5.08
CA GLN A 91 21.80 -3.26 5.15
C GLN A 91 22.16 -2.05 4.28
N GLU A 92 21.61 -2.00 3.07
CA GLU A 92 21.80 -0.88 2.14
C GLU A 92 21.13 0.39 2.67
N GLU A 93 19.95 0.27 3.26
CA GLU A 93 19.26 1.40 3.89
C GLU A 93 20.08 1.97 5.06
N LYS A 94 20.60 1.11 5.94
CA LYS A 94 21.52 1.51 7.03
C LYS A 94 22.80 2.17 6.51
N SER A 95 23.39 1.66 5.44
CA SER A 95 24.60 2.23 4.86
C SER A 95 24.36 3.61 4.25
N ARG A 96 23.25 3.77 3.52
CA ARG A 96 22.83 5.08 2.96
C ARG A 96 22.57 6.12 4.05
N GLN A 97 21.93 5.73 5.14
CA GLN A 97 21.69 6.63 6.26
C GLN A 97 22.98 7.07 6.92
N LYS A 98 23.94 6.15 7.13
CA LYS A 98 25.25 6.50 7.64
C LYS A 98 26.01 7.46 6.71
N GLN A 99 25.94 7.23 5.40
CA GLN A 99 26.53 8.12 4.40
C GLN A 99 25.89 9.51 4.42
N ARG A 100 24.55 9.57 4.48
CA ARG A 100 23.81 10.82 4.58
C ARG A 100 24.14 11.59 5.86
N ALA A 101 24.21 10.89 6.99
CA ALA A 101 24.61 11.51 8.27
C ALA A 101 26.03 12.08 8.20
N LYS A 102 26.99 11.33 7.63
CA LYS A 102 28.36 11.82 7.41
C LYS A 102 28.39 13.02 6.49
N TYR A 103 27.63 13.00 5.40
CA TYR A 103 27.52 14.12 4.47
C TYR A 103 26.98 15.37 5.15
N LEU A 104 25.89 15.25 5.90
CA LEU A 104 25.32 16.37 6.67
C LEU A 104 26.30 16.91 7.71
N GLN A 105 27.03 16.04 8.40
CA GLN A 105 28.09 16.45 9.34
C GLN A 105 29.23 17.18 8.63
N SER A 106 29.59 16.78 7.40
CA SER A 106 30.64 17.46 6.64
C SER A 106 30.22 18.84 6.13
N GLN A 107 28.92 19.09 5.99
CA GLN A 107 28.36 20.40 5.58
C GLN A 107 28.31 21.41 6.73
N VAL A 108 28.41 20.94 7.98
CA VAL A 108 28.42 21.83 9.14
C VAL A 108 29.76 22.52 9.21
N ASN A 109 29.73 23.86 9.15
CA ASN A 109 30.93 24.70 9.20
C ASN A 109 31.74 24.43 10.49
N GLU A 110 33.06 24.36 10.41
CA GLU A 110 33.95 24.06 11.54
C GLU A 110 33.71 24.97 12.77
N LEU A 111 33.32 26.22 12.53
CA LEU A 111 32.96 27.18 13.58
C LEU A 111 31.82 26.68 14.51
N TRP A 112 30.87 25.90 13.97
CA TRP A 112 29.73 25.37 14.73
C TRP A 112 30.05 24.04 15.45
N ARG A 113 31.20 23.41 15.11
CA ARG A 113 31.68 22.19 15.79
C ARG A 113 32.27 22.46 17.16
N THR A 114 32.59 23.72 17.47
CA THR A 114 33.15 24.15 18.75
C THR A 114 32.09 24.43 19.82
N LEU A 115 30.82 24.47 19.46
CA LEU A 115 29.76 24.59 20.45
C LEU A 115 29.65 23.29 21.25
N PRO A 116 29.57 23.38 22.60
CA PRO A 116 29.42 22.17 23.40
C PRO A 116 28.15 21.43 23.00
N ASP A 117 28.35 20.25 22.43
CA ASP A 117 27.25 19.33 22.15
C ASP A 117 26.55 18.99 23.45
N ASN A 118 25.27 19.31 23.55
CA ASN A 118 24.42 18.86 24.63
C ASN A 118 24.21 17.34 24.46
N LYS A 119 25.28 16.57 24.75
CA LYS A 119 25.37 15.12 24.54
C LYS A 119 24.26 14.34 25.28
N GLU A 120 23.67 14.93 26.30
CA GLU A 120 22.60 14.29 27.07
C GLU A 120 21.22 14.29 26.38
N LYS A 121 20.97 15.21 25.43
CA LYS A 121 19.69 15.26 24.68
C LYS A 121 19.72 14.63 23.31
N ASN A 122 20.90 14.30 22.79
CA ASN A 122 21.09 13.74 21.46
C ASN A 122 21.73 12.35 21.45
N GLN A 123 21.44 11.52 22.44
CA GLN A 123 21.57 10.10 22.19
C GLN A 123 20.68 9.79 20.99
N PRO A 124 21.22 9.29 19.84
CA PRO A 124 20.38 8.94 18.71
C PRO A 124 19.41 7.90 19.24
N LYS A 125 18.16 8.30 19.40
CA LYS A 125 17.08 7.34 19.64
C LYS A 125 17.30 6.25 18.63
N ALA A 126 17.47 5.01 19.11
CA ALA A 126 17.75 3.86 18.25
C ALA A 126 16.87 3.99 17.00
N MET A 127 17.49 4.22 15.85
CA MET A 127 16.75 4.51 14.62
C MET A 127 15.84 3.32 14.36
N ARG A 128 14.55 3.55 14.51
CA ARG A 128 13.55 2.53 14.17
C ARG A 128 13.53 2.39 12.66
N PHE A 129 13.67 1.18 12.19
CA PHE A 129 13.53 0.87 10.79
C PHE A 129 12.10 0.42 10.49
N PRO A 130 11.56 0.76 9.32
CA PRO A 130 12.19 1.54 8.23
C PRO A 130 12.39 3.01 8.60
N ALA A 131 13.47 3.60 8.08
CA ALA A 131 13.82 5.00 8.32
C ALA A 131 12.85 5.96 7.65
N GLU A 132 12.29 5.56 6.53
CA GLU A 132 11.26 6.28 5.82
C GLU A 132 9.91 5.62 6.05
N PRO A 133 8.83 6.40 6.27
CA PRO A 133 7.49 5.83 6.43
C PRO A 133 7.10 5.04 5.18
N GLN A 134 6.56 3.85 5.41
CA GLN A 134 6.02 3.03 4.33
C GLN A 134 4.67 3.60 3.90
N GLU A 135 4.51 3.87 2.61
CA GLU A 135 3.25 4.33 2.05
C GLU A 135 2.20 3.20 2.09
N ASN A 136 2.62 1.98 1.83
CA ASN A 136 1.77 0.81 1.87
C ASN A 136 1.73 0.23 3.29
N LEU A 137 0.81 0.73 4.12
CA LEU A 137 0.68 0.32 5.52
C LEU A 137 0.26 -1.15 5.65
N LEU A 138 -0.66 -1.63 4.80
CA LEU A 138 -1.07 -3.04 4.85
C LEU A 138 0.12 -3.97 4.56
N TYR A 139 0.99 -3.61 3.61
CA TYR A 139 2.20 -4.38 3.37
C TYR A 139 3.16 -4.35 4.56
N PHE A 140 3.32 -3.18 5.18
CA PHE A 140 4.16 -3.05 6.37
C PHE A 140 3.64 -3.90 7.52
N ILE A 141 2.34 -3.86 7.79
CA ILE A 141 1.69 -4.67 8.83
C ILE A 141 1.83 -6.17 8.52
N GLU A 142 1.56 -6.58 7.28
CA GLU A 142 1.72 -7.97 6.83
C GLU A 142 3.12 -8.52 7.14
N LYS A 143 4.17 -7.70 6.96
CA LYS A 143 5.56 -8.15 7.11
C LYS A 143 6.13 -8.01 8.52
N ASN A 144 5.70 -6.99 9.26
CA ASN A 144 6.39 -6.59 10.48
C ASN A 144 5.57 -6.72 11.76
N ALA A 145 4.25 -6.95 11.68
CA ALA A 145 3.43 -7.07 12.89
C ALA A 145 3.73 -8.38 13.64
N PRO A 146 4.27 -8.33 14.87
CA PRO A 146 4.68 -9.53 15.59
C PRO A 146 3.51 -10.30 16.20
N LEU A 147 2.39 -9.61 16.46
CA LEU A 147 1.23 -10.18 17.16
C LEU A 147 0.19 -10.83 16.22
N LEU A 148 0.32 -10.60 14.90
CA LEU A 148 -0.61 -11.17 13.93
C LEU A 148 -0.40 -12.68 13.80
N GLU A 149 -1.47 -13.42 14.00
CA GLU A 149 -1.52 -14.84 13.69
C GLU A 149 -1.42 -15.09 12.17
N PRO A 150 -1.00 -16.30 11.75
CA PRO A 150 -0.84 -16.61 10.32
C PRO A 150 -2.12 -16.40 9.49
N TRP A 151 -3.29 -16.71 10.03
CA TRP A 151 -4.56 -16.52 9.35
C TRP A 151 -4.95 -15.03 9.21
N GLN A 152 -4.70 -14.23 10.24
CA GLN A 152 -4.91 -12.77 10.19
C GLN A 152 -4.00 -12.13 9.15
N ARG A 153 -2.75 -12.57 9.09
CA ARG A 153 -1.76 -12.10 8.11
C ARG A 153 -2.19 -12.39 6.67
N GLU A 154 -2.83 -13.53 6.45
CA GLU A 154 -3.37 -13.87 5.14
C GLU A 154 -4.61 -13.00 4.79
N ILE A 155 -5.47 -12.67 5.76
CA ILE A 155 -6.57 -11.71 5.57
C ILE A 155 -6.01 -10.33 5.20
N VAL A 156 -5.00 -9.83 5.90
CA VAL A 156 -4.32 -8.56 5.55
C VAL A 156 -3.82 -8.60 4.11
N ARG A 157 -3.22 -9.72 3.69
CA ARG A 157 -2.74 -9.92 2.31
C ARG A 157 -3.88 -9.90 1.29
N ILE A 158 -4.99 -10.56 1.60
CA ILE A 158 -6.17 -10.58 0.74
C ILE A 158 -6.71 -9.17 0.55
N VAL A 159 -6.97 -8.44 1.63
CA VAL A 159 -7.48 -7.07 1.55
C VAL A 159 -6.50 -6.16 0.79
N ARG A 160 -5.19 -6.29 1.02
CA ARG A 160 -4.18 -5.55 0.28
C ARG A 160 -4.22 -5.82 -1.23
N LYS A 161 -4.30 -7.08 -1.65
CA LYS A 161 -4.39 -7.43 -3.08
C LYS A 161 -5.68 -6.92 -3.72
N VAL A 162 -6.80 -7.01 -3.02
CA VAL A 162 -8.08 -6.46 -3.46
C VAL A 162 -7.99 -4.94 -3.58
N SER A 163 -7.37 -4.25 -2.62
CA SER A 163 -7.17 -2.81 -2.68
C SER A 163 -6.30 -2.39 -3.87
N GLN A 164 -5.24 -3.14 -4.16
CA GLN A 164 -4.39 -2.90 -5.33
C GLN A 164 -5.14 -3.04 -6.65
N TYR A 165 -6.08 -3.99 -6.73
CA TYR A 165 -6.91 -4.15 -7.91
C TYR A 165 -7.91 -2.99 -8.10
N PHE A 166 -8.55 -2.54 -7.03
CA PHE A 166 -9.58 -1.51 -7.11
C PHE A 166 -9.02 -0.07 -7.09
N TYR A 167 -7.79 0.13 -6.67
CA TYR A 167 -7.21 1.46 -6.56
C TYR A 167 -7.17 2.24 -7.89
N PRO A 168 -6.69 1.66 -9.01
CA PRO A 168 -6.70 2.36 -10.29
C PRO A 168 -8.12 2.68 -10.79
N GLN A 169 -9.12 1.87 -10.45
CA GLN A 169 -10.51 2.13 -10.80
C GLN A 169 -11.04 3.39 -10.10
N LYS A 170 -10.68 3.61 -8.84
CA LYS A 170 -11.04 4.84 -8.11
C LYS A 170 -10.42 6.10 -8.72
N GLN A 171 -9.29 5.97 -9.39
CA GLN A 171 -8.64 7.11 -10.06
C GLN A 171 -9.31 7.49 -11.37
N THR A 172 -10.09 6.59 -11.97
CA THR A 172 -10.80 6.84 -13.23
C THR A 172 -12.22 7.36 -13.02
N GLN A 173 -12.76 7.27 -11.82
CA GLN A 173 -14.05 7.80 -11.42
C GLN A 173 -13.95 9.27 -10.97
#